data_eedb711b2b5bdbc9941db13dca61c7d5
#
_entry.id   eedb711b2b5bdbc9941db13dca61c7d5
#
_cell.length_a   1.000
_cell.length_b   1.000
_cell.length_c   1.000
_cell.angle_alpha   90.00
_cell.angle_beta   90.00
_cell.angle_gamma   90.00
#
_symmetry.space_group_name_H-M   'P 1'
#
loop_
_entity.id
_entity.type
_entity.pdbx_description
1 polymer ?
#
loop_
_entity_poly.entity_id
_entity_poly.type
_entity_poly.pdbx_seq_one_letter_code
_entity_poly.pdbx_strand_id
1 'polypeptide(L)'
;MLPKTDNPVVYAKAVAEALFDWSTTTGYAPSDYTSPVLADADPSGDELPGLIGDVASYEPTDTQWTELATMQVVQHLTITSAVVPSLWPQALAEAHGQLRPGTTAITITGVRHRTGAWYGQPASTSDPVSFTVFEACSPSWPDCHTLRLSQLNDPLG
;
A
#
# COMPACT_ATOMS: atom_id res chain seq x y z
N MET A 1 4.30 11.70 4.72
CA MET A 1 5.62 11.07 4.97
C MET A 1 5.43 9.82 5.81
N LEU A 2 6.07 8.73 5.43
CA LEU A 2 6.01 7.48 6.19
C LEU A 2 6.86 7.58 7.46
N PRO A 3 6.48 6.87 8.53
CA PRO A 3 7.24 6.89 9.78
C PRO A 3 8.60 6.22 9.61
N LYS A 4 9.59 6.71 10.33
CA LYS A 4 10.88 6.03 10.46
C LYS A 4 10.77 5.02 11.58
N THR A 5 10.70 3.75 11.23
CA THR A 5 10.51 2.65 12.18
C THR A 5 11.18 1.38 11.66
N ASP A 6 11.68 0.57 12.58
CA ASP A 6 12.17 -0.78 12.27
C ASP A 6 11.12 -1.86 12.55
N ASN A 7 9.91 -1.47 12.91
CA ASN A 7 8.79 -2.39 13.14
C ASN A 7 8.05 -2.62 11.82
N PRO A 8 8.12 -3.82 11.24
CA PRO A 8 7.53 -4.10 9.94
C PRO A 8 6.01 -3.90 9.89
N VAL A 9 5.32 -4.23 10.99
CA VAL A 9 3.85 -4.10 11.05
C VAL A 9 3.43 -2.63 11.07
N VAL A 10 4.10 -1.82 11.89
CA VAL A 10 3.84 -0.37 11.95
C VAL A 10 4.08 0.26 10.59
N TYR A 11 5.18 -0.12 9.93
CA TYR A 11 5.54 0.40 8.63
C TYR A 11 4.50 0.01 7.56
N ALA A 12 4.14 -1.28 7.50
CA ALA A 12 3.17 -1.77 6.52
C ALA A 12 1.80 -1.10 6.64
N LYS A 13 1.34 -0.85 7.87
CA LYS A 13 0.10 -0.13 8.10
C LYS A 13 0.16 1.30 7.55
N ALA A 14 1.28 1.98 7.73
CA ALA A 14 1.47 3.33 7.20
C ALA A 14 1.49 3.34 5.67
N VAL A 15 2.12 2.35 5.04
CA VAL A 15 2.09 2.17 3.59
C VAL A 15 0.66 1.97 3.11
N ALA A 16 -0.11 1.11 3.78
CA ALA A 16 -1.50 0.84 3.43
C ALA A 16 -2.35 2.12 3.49
N GLU A 17 -2.20 2.91 4.53
CA GLU A 17 -2.93 4.17 4.67
C GLU A 17 -2.53 5.16 3.57
N ALA A 18 -1.25 5.27 3.25
CA ALA A 18 -0.78 6.14 2.17
C ALA A 18 -1.33 5.73 0.80
N LEU A 19 -1.55 4.44 0.56
CA LEU A 19 -2.10 3.94 -0.69
C LEU A 19 -3.61 4.17 -0.81
N PHE A 20 -4.33 4.11 0.29
CA PHE A 20 -5.80 4.05 0.27
C PHE A 20 -6.51 5.31 0.78
N ASP A 21 -5.91 6.08 1.66
CA ASP A 21 -6.56 7.25 2.24
C ASP A 21 -6.38 8.47 1.34
N TRP A 22 -7.41 8.81 0.58
CA TRP A 22 -7.37 9.94 -0.34
C TRP A 22 -8.74 10.61 -0.48
N SER A 23 -8.72 11.85 -0.97
CA SER A 23 -9.92 12.64 -1.23
C SER A 23 -9.80 13.32 -2.59
N THR A 24 -10.87 13.28 -3.36
CA THR A 24 -10.96 14.00 -4.63
C THR A 24 -11.29 15.48 -4.44
N THR A 25 -11.53 15.92 -3.20
CA THR A 25 -12.00 17.28 -2.89
C THR A 25 -10.90 18.26 -2.52
N THR A 26 -9.64 17.77 -2.39
CA THR A 26 -8.51 18.55 -1.89
C THR A 26 -7.68 19.23 -2.96
N GLY A 27 -7.95 18.95 -4.23
CA GLY A 27 -7.15 19.46 -5.36
C GLY A 27 -5.89 18.66 -5.67
N TYR A 28 -5.61 17.60 -4.91
CA TYR A 28 -4.49 16.70 -5.17
C TYR A 28 -4.85 15.65 -6.23
N ALA A 29 -3.82 15.13 -6.92
CA ALA A 29 -3.93 13.98 -7.79
C ALA A 29 -3.65 12.69 -7.01
N PRO A 30 -3.99 11.50 -7.55
CA PRO A 30 -3.68 10.23 -6.89
C PRO A 30 -2.21 10.08 -6.49
N SER A 31 -1.29 10.49 -7.37
CA SER A 31 0.14 10.40 -7.13
C SER A 31 0.62 11.27 -5.96
N ASP A 32 -0.09 12.35 -5.63
CA ASP A 32 0.26 13.18 -4.47
C ASP A 32 0.09 12.40 -3.16
N TYR A 33 -0.90 11.50 -3.10
CA TYR A 33 -1.15 10.68 -1.92
C TYR A 33 -0.18 9.51 -1.81
N THR A 34 0.22 8.92 -2.93
CA THR A 34 1.06 7.72 -2.95
C THR A 34 2.55 8.00 -3.05
N SER A 35 2.96 9.21 -3.44
CA SER A 35 4.36 9.58 -3.57
C SER A 35 5.23 9.30 -2.32
N PRO A 36 4.72 9.40 -1.08
CA PRO A 36 5.51 9.02 0.09
C PRO A 36 6.00 7.58 0.08
N VAL A 37 5.23 6.65 -0.51
CA VAL A 37 5.64 5.24 -0.64
C VAL A 37 6.85 5.12 -1.57
N LEU A 38 6.81 5.79 -2.71
CA LEU A 38 7.93 5.78 -3.66
C LEU A 38 9.15 6.51 -3.12
N ALA A 39 8.95 7.60 -2.39
CA ALA A 39 10.03 8.35 -1.77
C ALA A 39 10.77 7.53 -0.70
N ASP A 40 10.08 6.57 -0.08
CA ASP A 40 10.64 5.70 0.96
C ASP A 40 10.98 4.30 0.44
N ALA A 41 11.11 4.13 -0.86
CA ALA A 41 11.53 2.88 -1.48
C ALA A 41 12.88 2.41 -0.95
N ASP A 42 13.13 1.10 -1.03
CA ASP A 42 14.40 0.50 -0.65
C ASP A 42 15.57 1.30 -1.24
N PRO A 43 16.53 1.74 -0.41
CA PRO A 43 17.60 2.66 -0.85
C PRO A 43 18.51 2.11 -1.94
N SER A 44 18.58 0.78 -2.13
CA SER A 44 19.36 0.20 -3.23
C SER A 44 18.81 0.59 -4.61
N GLY A 45 17.51 0.87 -4.70
CA GLY A 45 16.85 1.20 -5.96
C GLY A 45 16.59 0.01 -6.87
N ASP A 46 17.00 -1.20 -6.50
CA ASP A 46 16.88 -2.38 -7.36
C ASP A 46 15.43 -2.71 -7.70
N GLU A 47 14.52 -2.53 -6.74
CA GLU A 47 13.10 -2.83 -6.89
C GLU A 47 12.24 -1.63 -7.28
N LEU A 48 12.82 -0.43 -7.35
CA LEU A 48 12.05 0.79 -7.61
C LEU A 48 11.24 0.74 -8.91
N PRO A 49 11.77 0.27 -10.04
CA PRO A 49 10.94 0.18 -11.26
C PRO A 49 9.70 -0.68 -11.09
N GLY A 50 9.82 -1.82 -10.40
CA GLY A 50 8.70 -2.69 -10.09
C GLY A 50 7.71 -2.04 -9.12
N LEU A 51 8.22 -1.36 -8.10
CA LEU A 51 7.39 -0.67 -7.10
C LEU A 51 6.57 0.46 -7.74
N ILE A 52 7.14 1.20 -8.67
CA ILE A 52 6.41 2.26 -9.40
C ILE A 52 5.17 1.66 -10.09
N GLY A 53 5.35 0.52 -10.77
CA GLY A 53 4.23 -0.18 -11.41
C GLY A 53 3.22 -0.72 -10.40
N ASP A 54 3.70 -1.29 -9.30
CA ASP A 54 2.84 -1.79 -8.24
C ASP A 54 1.96 -0.67 -7.66
N VAL A 55 2.55 0.45 -7.30
CA VAL A 55 1.82 1.60 -6.73
C VAL A 55 0.79 2.13 -7.72
N ALA A 56 1.17 2.28 -8.98
CA ALA A 56 0.25 2.75 -10.03
C ALA A 56 -0.99 1.86 -10.15
N SER A 57 -0.84 0.54 -9.94
CA SER A 57 -1.96 -0.40 -10.02
C SER A 57 -2.99 -0.22 -8.90
N TYR A 58 -2.61 0.44 -7.80
CA TYR A 58 -3.51 0.74 -6.69
C TYR A 58 -4.26 2.06 -6.85
N GLU A 59 -3.78 2.92 -7.75
CA GLU A 59 -4.36 4.24 -7.98
C GLU A 59 -5.50 4.18 -9.00
N PRO A 60 -6.54 5.03 -8.86
CA PRO A 60 -7.46 5.30 -9.95
C PRO A 60 -6.71 5.86 -11.16
N THR A 61 -7.16 5.51 -12.36
CA THR A 61 -6.67 6.16 -13.58
C THR A 61 -7.11 7.64 -13.61
N ASP A 62 -6.51 8.45 -14.47
CA ASP A 62 -6.89 9.86 -14.58
C ASP A 62 -8.38 10.02 -14.92
N THR A 63 -8.89 9.19 -15.82
CA THR A 63 -10.32 9.18 -16.16
C THR A 63 -11.19 8.81 -14.97
N GLN A 64 -10.81 7.75 -14.25
CA GLN A 64 -11.54 7.34 -13.04
C GLN A 64 -11.49 8.41 -11.96
N TRP A 65 -10.34 9.06 -11.76
CA TRP A 65 -10.19 10.14 -10.78
C TRP A 65 -11.14 11.30 -11.09
N THR A 66 -11.21 11.69 -12.35
CA THR A 66 -12.13 12.74 -12.81
C THR A 66 -13.58 12.38 -12.51
N GLU A 67 -13.97 11.14 -12.79
CA GLU A 67 -15.32 10.64 -12.50
C GLU A 67 -15.61 10.63 -11.00
N LEU A 68 -14.66 10.14 -10.19
CA LEU A 68 -14.79 10.13 -8.74
C LEU A 68 -14.90 11.55 -8.18
N ALA A 69 -14.17 12.50 -8.75
CA ALA A 69 -14.21 13.91 -8.33
C ALA A 69 -15.57 14.54 -8.58
N THR A 70 -16.30 14.16 -9.65
CA THR A 70 -17.65 14.66 -9.88
C THR A 70 -18.62 14.25 -8.78
N MET A 71 -18.35 13.15 -8.11
CA MET A 71 -19.12 12.61 -6.99
C MET A 71 -18.53 12.99 -5.63
N GLN A 72 -17.47 13.79 -5.61
CA GLN A 72 -16.77 14.22 -4.38
C GLN A 72 -16.35 13.05 -3.49
N VAL A 73 -15.83 11.99 -4.09
CA VAL A 73 -15.49 10.75 -3.37
C VAL A 73 -14.28 10.96 -2.47
N VAL A 74 -14.42 10.46 -1.24
CA VAL A 74 -13.36 10.32 -0.24
C VAL A 74 -13.21 8.85 0.08
N GLN A 75 -11.98 8.34 0.11
CA GLN A 75 -11.68 6.95 0.43
C GLN A 75 -10.87 6.85 1.71
N HIS A 76 -11.20 5.84 2.50
CA HIS A 76 -10.52 5.53 3.75
C HIS A 76 -10.40 4.02 3.92
N LEU A 77 -9.26 3.57 4.43
CA LEU A 77 -9.02 2.16 4.76
C LEU A 77 -9.12 1.96 6.27
N THR A 78 -9.95 0.99 6.67
CA THR A 78 -9.92 0.45 8.03
C THR A 78 -9.14 -0.85 8.01
N ILE A 79 -7.99 -0.89 8.68
CA ILE A 79 -7.14 -2.08 8.75
C ILE A 79 -7.68 -2.99 9.86
N THR A 80 -8.00 -4.24 9.51
CA THR A 80 -8.48 -5.23 10.47
C THR A 80 -7.39 -6.21 10.89
N SER A 81 -6.35 -6.40 10.06
CA SER A 81 -5.25 -7.32 10.33
C SER A 81 -3.99 -6.89 9.59
N ALA A 82 -2.84 -7.07 10.23
CA ALA A 82 -1.52 -6.84 9.63
C ALA A 82 -0.56 -7.86 10.22
N VAL A 83 -0.28 -8.93 9.46
CA VAL A 83 0.48 -10.09 9.95
C VAL A 83 1.45 -10.60 8.90
N VAL A 84 2.50 -11.27 9.36
CA VAL A 84 3.38 -12.05 8.48
C VAL A 84 2.56 -13.20 7.90
N PRO A 85 2.44 -13.33 6.57
CA PRO A 85 1.65 -14.41 5.99
C PRO A 85 2.30 -15.77 6.25
N SER A 86 1.48 -16.81 6.38
CA SER A 86 1.94 -18.16 6.74
C SER A 86 2.88 -18.78 5.70
N LEU A 87 2.76 -18.36 4.43
CA LEU A 87 3.62 -18.83 3.35
C LEU A 87 4.95 -18.07 3.25
N TRP A 88 5.17 -17.03 4.06
CA TRP A 88 6.42 -16.27 3.99
C TRP A 88 7.67 -17.09 4.29
N PRO A 89 7.71 -17.95 5.33
CA PRO A 89 8.88 -18.78 5.56
C PRO A 89 9.25 -19.68 4.38
N GLN A 90 8.25 -20.24 3.68
CA GLN A 90 8.46 -21.03 2.47
C GLN A 90 9.00 -20.16 1.33
N ALA A 91 8.41 -18.99 1.09
CA ALA A 91 8.87 -18.07 0.07
C ALA A 91 10.32 -17.62 0.33
N LEU A 92 10.66 -17.36 1.59
CA LEU A 92 12.00 -16.97 1.99
C LEU A 92 13.00 -18.11 1.75
N ALA A 93 12.62 -19.35 2.06
CA ALA A 93 13.46 -20.52 1.79
C ALA A 93 13.67 -20.75 0.28
N GLU A 94 12.63 -20.56 -0.52
CA GLU A 94 12.70 -20.69 -1.99
C GLU A 94 13.59 -19.63 -2.63
N ALA A 95 13.83 -18.50 -1.97
CA ALA A 95 14.73 -17.47 -2.44
C ALA A 95 16.22 -17.85 -2.30
N HIS A 96 16.52 -18.96 -1.62
CA HIS A 96 17.90 -19.51 -1.47
C HIS A 96 18.92 -18.48 -0.99
N GLY A 97 18.55 -17.64 -0.01
CA GLY A 97 19.45 -16.65 0.58
C GLY A 97 19.72 -15.43 -0.29
N GLN A 98 19.01 -15.26 -1.40
CA GLN A 98 19.18 -14.10 -2.28
C GLN A 98 18.52 -12.82 -1.76
N LEU A 99 17.61 -12.94 -0.79
CA LEU A 99 16.99 -11.79 -0.15
C LEU A 99 17.91 -11.26 0.95
N ARG A 100 17.98 -9.94 1.09
CA ARG A 100 18.78 -9.32 2.14
C ARG A 100 18.24 -9.68 3.53
N PRO A 101 19.12 -9.77 4.55
CA PRO A 101 18.68 -9.90 5.93
C PRO A 101 17.72 -8.73 6.29
N GLY A 102 16.62 -9.05 6.97
CA GLY A 102 15.61 -8.05 7.30
C GLY A 102 14.51 -7.88 6.27
N THR A 103 14.57 -8.61 5.15
CA THR A 103 13.46 -8.67 4.21
C THR A 103 12.29 -9.44 4.83
N THR A 104 11.11 -8.85 4.82
CA THR A 104 9.91 -9.46 5.37
C THR A 104 8.69 -9.11 4.54
N ALA A 105 7.58 -9.75 4.86
CA ALA A 105 6.30 -9.54 4.23
C ALA A 105 5.22 -9.37 5.29
N ILE A 106 4.36 -8.38 5.11
CA ILE A 106 3.19 -8.16 5.97
C ILE A 106 1.96 -8.14 5.08
N THR A 107 1.01 -9.02 5.37
CA THR A 107 -0.28 -9.02 4.69
C THR A 107 -1.26 -8.14 5.46
N ILE A 108 -1.77 -7.15 4.76
CA ILE A 108 -2.80 -6.23 5.26
C ILE A 108 -4.15 -6.76 4.82
N THR A 109 -5.07 -6.83 5.75
CA THR A 109 -6.48 -7.10 5.49
C THR A 109 -7.29 -5.95 6.07
N GLY A 110 -8.29 -5.49 5.34
CA GLY A 110 -9.08 -4.36 5.79
C GLY A 110 -10.33 -4.17 4.97
N VAL A 111 -10.97 -3.03 5.19
CA VAL A 111 -12.17 -2.61 4.47
C VAL A 111 -11.92 -1.23 3.88
N ARG A 112 -12.09 -1.12 2.59
CA ARG A 112 -12.05 0.15 1.88
C ARG A 112 -13.43 0.78 1.91
N HIS A 113 -13.52 1.97 2.47
CA HIS A 113 -14.76 2.75 2.52
C HIS A 113 -14.66 3.91 1.55
N ARG A 114 -15.69 4.09 0.73
CA ARG A 114 -15.85 5.27 -0.12
C ARG A 114 -17.13 5.97 0.24
N THR A 115 -17.06 7.29 0.41
CA THR A 115 -18.21 8.17 0.60
C THR A 115 -18.19 9.23 -0.48
N GLY A 116 -19.37 9.70 -0.87
CA GLY A 116 -19.51 10.72 -1.88
C GLY A 116 -20.95 11.16 -2.04
N ALA A 117 -21.26 11.82 -3.16
CA ALA A 117 -22.62 12.26 -3.48
C ALA A 117 -22.98 11.75 -4.89
N TRP A 118 -24.16 11.14 -5.01
CA TRP A 118 -24.73 10.68 -6.26
C TRP A 118 -26.04 11.38 -6.48
N TYR A 119 -26.11 12.20 -7.55
CA TYR A 119 -27.29 13.06 -7.81
C TYR A 119 -27.70 13.89 -6.59
N GLY A 120 -26.72 14.47 -5.88
CA GLY A 120 -26.98 15.30 -4.70
C GLY A 120 -27.34 14.52 -3.44
N GLN A 121 -27.37 13.19 -3.47
CA GLN A 121 -27.67 12.34 -2.32
C GLN A 121 -26.37 11.70 -1.78
N PRO A 122 -26.21 11.61 -0.45
CA PRO A 122 -25.10 10.88 0.13
C PRO A 122 -25.07 9.42 -0.35
N ALA A 123 -23.89 8.94 -0.72
CA ALA A 123 -23.67 7.56 -1.13
C ALA A 123 -22.42 7.01 -0.46
N SER A 124 -22.43 5.73 -0.13
CA SER A 124 -21.27 5.06 0.44
C SER A 124 -21.17 3.62 -0.05
N THR A 125 -19.93 3.15 -0.16
CA THR A 125 -19.63 1.74 -0.47
C THR A 125 -18.54 1.26 0.46
N SER A 126 -18.50 -0.06 0.69
CA SER A 126 -17.46 -0.71 1.48
C SER A 126 -17.09 -2.02 0.82
N ASP A 127 -15.79 -2.25 0.63
CA ASP A 127 -15.26 -3.45 -0.01
C ASP A 127 -14.13 -4.03 0.82
N PRO A 128 -14.08 -5.36 0.99
CA PRO A 128 -12.93 -6.00 1.61
C PRO A 128 -11.72 -5.89 0.67
N VAL A 129 -10.55 -5.64 1.26
CA VAL A 129 -9.28 -5.62 0.53
C VAL A 129 -8.23 -6.41 1.30
N SER A 130 -7.32 -7.03 0.56
CA SER A 130 -6.15 -7.70 1.13
C SER A 130 -5.00 -7.62 0.16
N PHE A 131 -3.79 -7.38 0.69
CA PHE A 131 -2.57 -7.31 -0.11
C PHE A 131 -1.35 -7.47 0.79
N THR A 132 -0.21 -7.77 0.19
CA THR A 132 1.04 -7.97 0.91
C THR A 132 2.02 -6.84 0.60
N VAL A 133 2.63 -6.28 1.64
CA VAL A 133 3.73 -5.31 1.55
C VAL A 133 5.03 -6.07 1.81
N PHE A 134 5.95 -6.03 0.84
CA PHE A 134 7.30 -6.58 0.99
C PHE A 134 8.23 -5.45 1.36
N GLU A 135 8.99 -5.63 2.44
CA GLU A 135 9.79 -4.59 3.08
C GLU A 135 11.22 -5.06 3.34
N ALA A 136 12.15 -4.12 3.37
CA ALA A 136 13.50 -4.34 3.86
C ALA A 136 13.70 -3.49 5.12
N CYS A 137 13.95 -4.16 6.23
CA CYS A 137 14.10 -3.57 7.55
C CYS A 137 15.49 -3.87 8.13
N SER A 138 15.69 -3.64 9.42
CA SER A 138 16.91 -4.01 10.13
C SER A 138 17.17 -5.53 9.98
N PRO A 139 18.41 -5.99 9.73
CA PRO A 139 19.66 -5.24 9.82
C PRO A 139 20.13 -4.57 8.51
N SER A 140 19.46 -4.79 7.38
CA SER A 140 19.89 -4.17 6.10
C SER A 140 19.84 -2.65 6.16
N TRP A 141 18.78 -2.11 6.75
CA TRP A 141 18.59 -0.67 6.94
C TRP A 141 18.16 -0.41 8.39
N PRO A 142 18.49 0.77 8.97
CA PRO A 142 18.03 1.11 10.31
C PRO A 142 16.50 1.15 10.44
N ASP A 143 15.82 1.61 9.39
CA ASP A 143 14.37 1.70 9.31
C ASP A 143 13.85 0.88 8.13
N CYS A 144 12.58 0.50 8.18
CA CYS A 144 11.95 -0.22 7.08
C CYS A 144 11.78 0.66 5.83
N HIS A 145 11.89 0.04 4.68
CA HIS A 145 11.64 0.63 3.37
C HIS A 145 10.81 -0.32 2.52
N THR A 146 10.01 0.22 1.62
CA THR A 146 9.16 -0.60 0.75
C THR A 146 9.96 -1.20 -0.40
N LEU A 147 9.86 -2.51 -0.59
CA LEU A 147 10.41 -3.21 -1.75
C LEU A 147 9.36 -3.33 -2.86
N ARG A 148 8.28 -4.03 -2.59
CA ARG A 148 7.23 -4.35 -3.57
C ARG A 148 5.88 -4.46 -2.87
N LEU A 149 4.82 -4.46 -3.68
CA LEU A 149 3.46 -4.77 -3.26
C LEU A 149 2.95 -5.95 -4.08
N SER A 150 2.16 -6.83 -3.48
CA SER A 150 1.38 -7.79 -4.25
C SER A 150 0.31 -7.07 -5.07
N GLN A 151 -0.31 -7.75 -6.02
CA GLN A 151 -1.53 -7.23 -6.64
C GLN A 151 -2.63 -7.12 -5.58
N LEU A 152 -3.49 -6.11 -5.74
CA LEU A 152 -4.61 -5.91 -4.82
C LEU A 152 -5.53 -7.14 -4.86
N ASN A 153 -5.91 -7.62 -3.68
CA ASN A 153 -6.73 -8.81 -3.47
C ASN A 153 -6.10 -10.12 -3.95
N ASP A 154 -4.78 -10.10 -4.12
CA ASP A 154 -3.99 -11.31 -4.42
C ASP A 154 -2.75 -11.35 -3.50
N PRO A 155 -2.96 -11.44 -2.17
CA PRO A 155 -1.85 -11.44 -1.21
C PRO A 155 -1.10 -12.77 -1.24
N LEU A 156 0.14 -12.74 -0.71
CA LEU A 156 0.82 -13.94 -0.30
C LEU A 156 0.05 -14.58 0.86
N GLY A 157 -0.29 -15.84 0.72
CA GLY A 157 -1.13 -16.58 1.68
C GLY A 157 -0.50 -16.86 3.04
#